data_72a6d6df861d45e40ad495fdee8892f3
#
_entry.id   72a6d6df861d45e40ad495fdee8892f3
#
_cell.length_a   1.000
_cell.length_b   1.000
_cell.length_c   1.000
_cell.angle_alpha   90.00
_cell.angle_beta   90.00
_cell.angle_gamma   90.00
#
_symmetry.space_group_name_H-M   'P 1'
#
loop_
_entity.id
_entity.type
_entity.pdbx_description
1 polymer ?
#
loop_
_entity_poly.entity_id
_entity_poly.type
_entity_poly.pdbx_seq_one_letter_code
_entity_poly.pdbx_strand_id
1 'polypeptide(L)'
;MKLRTRDIIEQIRHGNIPDGYKKTKAGILPVDWDVHMLRDCLQRIERPVEVEPNELYTQIGIRSHGKGLFYKEPVTGETLGNKSVFWIEPDCFIVNIVFAWEQAIGKTTQSEVGMIGSHRFPMYRPVNDRVDINYLIYYFLTKRGTNILEAASPGGAGRNKTLGQNRFLKSKI
;
A
#
# COMPACT_ATOMS: atom_id res chain seq x y z
N MET A 1 5.58 35.02 2.70
CA MET A 1 4.25 34.68 2.12
C MET A 1 4.29 33.22 1.70
N LYS A 2 3.46 32.35 2.29
CA LYS A 2 3.43 30.94 1.85
C LYS A 2 2.91 30.85 0.41
N LEU A 3 3.69 30.24 -0.48
CA LEU A 3 3.26 29.94 -1.84
C LEU A 3 2.01 29.03 -1.81
N ARG A 4 1.04 29.30 -2.70
CA ARG A 4 -0.11 28.39 -2.84
C ARG A 4 0.33 27.12 -3.57
N THR A 5 -0.30 26.01 -3.29
CA THR A 5 0.01 24.68 -3.88
C THR A 5 0.06 24.76 -5.42
N ARG A 6 -0.82 25.53 -6.04
CA ARG A 6 -0.85 25.73 -7.50
C ARG A 6 0.44 26.37 -8.01
N ASP A 7 0.93 27.41 -7.32
CA ASP A 7 2.15 28.16 -7.72
C ASP A 7 3.39 27.24 -7.59
N ILE A 8 3.42 26.40 -6.56
CA ILE A 8 4.46 25.38 -6.36
C ILE A 8 4.48 24.39 -7.51
N ILE A 9 3.30 23.86 -7.88
CA ILE A 9 3.17 22.90 -8.98
C ILE A 9 3.62 23.52 -10.31
N GLU A 10 3.26 24.76 -10.60
CA GLU A 10 3.66 25.47 -11.80
C GLU A 10 5.18 25.69 -11.86
N GLN A 11 5.80 26.12 -10.78
CA GLN A 11 7.27 26.25 -10.72
C GLN A 11 7.97 24.93 -11.01
N ILE A 12 7.51 23.84 -10.37
CA ILE A 12 8.09 22.50 -10.59
C ILE A 12 7.90 22.05 -12.05
N ARG A 13 6.75 22.30 -12.67
CA ARG A 13 6.50 21.97 -14.09
C ARG A 13 7.45 22.71 -15.04
N HIS A 14 7.83 23.93 -14.72
CA HIS A 14 8.79 24.72 -15.48
C HIS A 14 10.27 24.42 -15.14
N GLY A 15 10.52 23.40 -14.30
CA GLY A 15 11.86 22.99 -13.91
C GLY A 15 12.51 23.83 -12.81
N ASN A 16 11.77 24.77 -12.24
CA ASN A 16 12.21 25.60 -11.13
C ASN A 16 12.08 24.85 -9.79
N ILE A 17 12.94 25.21 -8.84
CA ILE A 17 12.86 24.69 -7.46
C ILE A 17 12.18 25.76 -6.61
N PRO A 18 10.95 25.50 -6.12
CA PRO A 18 10.27 26.48 -5.26
C PRO A 18 10.99 26.67 -3.93
N ASP A 19 10.75 27.82 -3.30
CA ASP A 19 11.25 28.11 -1.95
C ASP A 19 10.77 27.05 -0.96
N GLY A 20 11.66 26.53 -0.11
CA GLY A 20 11.36 25.43 0.81
C GLY A 20 11.40 24.03 0.18
N TYR A 21 11.88 23.91 -1.08
CA TYR A 21 12.06 22.62 -1.77
C TYR A 21 13.52 22.38 -2.14
N LYS A 22 13.90 21.10 -2.31
CA LYS A 22 15.22 20.63 -2.75
C LYS A 22 15.09 19.65 -3.92
N LYS A 23 16.08 19.68 -4.84
CA LYS A 23 16.18 18.68 -5.90
C LYS A 23 16.89 17.44 -5.38
N THR A 24 16.29 16.28 -5.59
CA THR A 24 16.84 14.96 -5.20
C THR A 24 16.80 14.00 -6.38
N LYS A 25 17.41 12.82 -6.24
CA LYS A 25 17.22 11.71 -7.21
C LYS A 25 15.76 11.24 -7.27
N ALA A 26 15.00 11.51 -6.21
CA ALA A 26 13.59 11.20 -6.12
C ALA A 26 12.66 12.26 -6.72
N GLY A 27 13.19 13.40 -7.18
CA GLY A 27 12.46 14.55 -7.70
C GLY A 27 12.66 15.78 -6.83
N ILE A 28 11.78 16.76 -6.98
CA ILE A 28 11.75 17.97 -6.15
C ILE A 28 10.86 17.68 -4.95
N LEU A 29 11.44 17.75 -3.75
CA LEU A 29 10.80 17.45 -2.47
C LEU A 29 10.91 18.63 -1.51
N PRO A 30 10.02 18.76 -0.52
CA PRO A 30 10.22 19.68 0.60
C PRO A 30 11.59 19.49 1.26
N VAL A 31 12.20 20.54 1.78
CA VAL A 31 13.57 20.48 2.35
C VAL A 31 13.66 19.60 3.59
N ASP A 32 12.55 19.46 4.33
CA ASP A 32 12.39 18.62 5.53
C ASP A 32 12.06 17.15 5.22
N TRP A 33 11.84 16.81 3.94
CA TRP A 33 11.60 15.43 3.53
C TRP A 33 12.89 14.74 3.10
N ASP A 34 13.03 13.48 3.51
CA ASP A 34 14.14 12.63 3.12
C ASP A 34 13.65 11.39 2.38
N VAL A 35 14.54 10.83 1.56
CA VAL A 35 14.28 9.61 0.79
C VAL A 35 14.67 8.40 1.62
N HIS A 36 13.72 7.55 1.94
CA HIS A 36 13.91 6.33 2.71
C HIS A 36 13.59 5.07 1.91
N MET A 37 14.11 3.92 2.34
CA MET A 37 13.60 2.63 1.89
C MET A 37 12.30 2.31 2.62
N LEU A 38 11.35 1.67 1.93
CA LEU A 38 10.08 1.27 2.55
C LEU A 38 10.27 0.40 3.79
N ARG A 39 11.27 -0.47 3.82
CA ARG A 39 11.60 -1.30 5.00
C ARG A 39 11.98 -0.50 6.24
N ASP A 40 12.46 0.73 6.05
CA ASP A 40 12.85 1.61 7.16
C ASP A 40 11.66 2.44 7.68
N CYS A 41 10.54 2.41 6.94
CA CYS A 41 9.32 3.16 7.20
C CYS A 41 8.13 2.28 7.56
N LEU A 42 8.16 0.98 7.18
CA LEU A 42 7.05 0.07 7.28
C LEU A 42 7.44 -1.23 7.98
N GLN A 43 6.61 -1.66 8.91
CA GLN A 43 6.68 -2.96 9.56
C GLN A 43 5.54 -3.85 9.08
N ARG A 44 5.85 -5.08 8.68
CA ARG A 44 4.82 -6.07 8.34
C ARG A 44 4.07 -6.50 9.60
N ILE A 45 2.74 -6.56 9.48
CA ILE A 45 1.83 -7.02 10.53
C ILE A 45 1.16 -8.31 10.04
N GLU A 46 1.18 -9.33 10.91
CA GLU A 46 0.55 -10.62 10.66
C GLU A 46 -0.22 -11.05 11.89
N ARG A 47 -1.50 -11.35 11.72
CA ARG A 47 -2.36 -11.92 12.76
C ARG A 47 -3.13 -13.10 12.20
N PRO A 48 -2.55 -14.31 12.23
CA PRO A 48 -3.20 -15.52 11.75
C PRO A 48 -4.54 -15.75 12.44
N VAL A 49 -5.50 -16.27 11.70
CA VAL A 49 -6.82 -16.68 12.23
C VAL A 49 -6.82 -18.18 12.43
N GLU A 50 -7.16 -18.62 13.60
CA GLU A 50 -7.61 -19.99 13.85
C GLU A 50 -9.08 -20.05 13.43
N VAL A 51 -9.35 -20.72 12.32
CA VAL A 51 -10.68 -20.73 11.71
C VAL A 51 -11.58 -21.77 12.41
N GLU A 52 -12.64 -21.30 13.05
CA GLU A 52 -13.66 -22.15 13.65
C GLU A 52 -14.77 -22.48 12.64
N PRO A 53 -15.12 -23.75 12.40
CA PRO A 53 -16.02 -24.15 11.32
C PRO A 53 -17.38 -23.45 11.32
N ASN A 54 -17.95 -23.20 12.50
CA ASN A 54 -19.30 -22.66 12.65
C ASN A 54 -19.34 -21.12 12.77
N GLU A 55 -18.18 -20.47 12.90
CA GLU A 55 -18.10 -19.00 12.99
C GLU A 55 -18.24 -18.35 11.62
N LEU A 56 -18.79 -17.13 11.61
CA LEU A 56 -18.96 -16.33 10.41
C LEU A 56 -17.80 -15.36 10.22
N TYR A 57 -17.26 -15.33 9.02
CA TYR A 57 -16.13 -14.47 8.64
C TYR A 57 -16.47 -13.59 7.45
N THR A 58 -16.30 -12.29 7.61
CA THR A 58 -16.36 -11.30 6.51
C THR A 58 -15.00 -11.14 5.90
N GLN A 59 -14.85 -11.47 4.62
CA GLN A 59 -13.59 -11.31 3.89
C GLN A 59 -13.52 -9.95 3.22
N ILE A 60 -12.38 -9.28 3.33
CA ILE A 60 -12.08 -8.12 2.50
C ILE A 60 -11.54 -8.52 1.13
N GLY A 61 -11.67 -7.61 0.18
CA GLY A 61 -10.96 -7.62 -1.10
C GLY A 61 -10.35 -6.24 -1.37
N ILE A 62 -9.38 -6.18 -2.28
CA ILE A 62 -8.70 -4.94 -2.65
C ILE A 62 -8.91 -4.70 -4.14
N ARG A 63 -9.52 -3.55 -4.49
CA ARG A 63 -9.75 -3.16 -5.88
C ARG A 63 -8.47 -2.60 -6.50
N SER A 64 -8.24 -2.90 -7.77
CA SER A 64 -7.17 -2.29 -8.57
C SER A 64 -7.36 -0.78 -8.75
N HIS A 65 -6.32 -0.09 -9.18
CA HIS A 65 -6.30 1.35 -9.47
C HIS A 65 -6.60 2.23 -8.25
N GLY A 66 -6.18 1.80 -7.07
CA GLY A 66 -6.35 2.56 -5.82
C GLY A 66 -7.81 2.79 -5.42
N LYS A 67 -8.74 1.97 -5.89
CA LYS A 67 -10.17 2.09 -5.59
C LYS A 67 -10.56 1.57 -4.21
N GLY A 68 -9.57 1.30 -3.35
CA GLY A 68 -9.77 0.90 -1.96
C GLY A 68 -10.28 -0.51 -1.76
N LEU A 69 -10.85 -0.75 -0.60
CA LEU A 69 -11.33 -2.06 -0.16
C LEU A 69 -12.79 -2.29 -0.56
N PHE A 70 -13.20 -3.54 -0.51
CA PHE A 70 -14.59 -3.97 -0.57
C PHE A 70 -14.78 -5.20 0.31
N TYR A 71 -16.01 -5.48 0.68
CA TYR A 71 -16.36 -6.56 1.59
C TYR A 71 -17.17 -7.60 0.85
N LYS A 72 -16.93 -8.86 1.18
CA LYS A 72 -17.69 -9.99 0.66
C LYS A 72 -18.76 -10.35 1.66
N GLU A 73 -19.80 -11.06 1.20
CA GLU A 73 -20.78 -11.66 2.10
C GLU A 73 -20.07 -12.59 3.10
N PRO A 74 -20.53 -12.59 4.36
CA PRO A 74 -19.99 -13.48 5.37
C PRO A 74 -20.14 -14.95 4.98
N VAL A 75 -19.13 -15.74 5.30
CA VAL A 75 -19.12 -17.18 5.07
C VAL A 75 -18.70 -17.91 6.34
N THR A 76 -19.14 -19.16 6.50
CA THR A 76 -18.71 -20.00 7.63
C THR A 76 -17.24 -20.40 7.47
N GLY A 77 -16.58 -20.72 8.60
CA GLY A 77 -15.24 -21.26 8.59
C GLY A 77 -15.13 -22.56 7.79
N GLU A 78 -16.16 -23.40 7.81
CA GLU A 78 -16.22 -24.60 6.98
C GLU A 78 -16.11 -24.26 5.48
N THR A 79 -16.80 -23.20 5.02
CA THR A 79 -16.72 -22.70 3.64
C THR A 79 -15.34 -22.12 3.30
N LEU A 80 -14.64 -21.53 4.27
CA LEU A 80 -13.26 -21.07 4.09
C LEU A 80 -12.30 -22.22 3.85
N GLY A 81 -12.54 -23.38 4.48
CA GLY A 81 -11.68 -24.55 4.40
C GLY A 81 -10.27 -24.26 4.91
N ASN A 82 -9.27 -24.88 4.30
CA ASN A 82 -7.85 -24.77 4.70
C ASN A 82 -7.15 -23.49 4.20
N LYS A 83 -7.88 -22.39 3.95
CA LYS A 83 -7.26 -21.15 3.49
C LYS A 83 -6.54 -20.45 4.63
N SER A 84 -5.29 -20.04 4.39
CA SER A 84 -4.58 -19.16 5.32
C SER A 84 -5.17 -17.76 5.24
N VAL A 85 -5.79 -17.33 6.33
CA VAL A 85 -6.42 -16.01 6.47
C VAL A 85 -5.89 -15.30 7.73
N PHE A 86 -5.98 -13.97 7.72
CA PHE A 86 -5.41 -13.10 8.73
C PHE A 86 -6.44 -12.07 9.16
N TRP A 87 -6.50 -11.76 10.46
CA TRP A 87 -7.27 -10.64 10.97
C TRP A 87 -6.77 -9.33 10.40
N ILE A 88 -7.68 -8.45 10.02
CA ILE A 88 -7.33 -7.12 9.54
C ILE A 88 -7.04 -6.21 10.73
N GLU A 89 -5.86 -5.59 10.69
CA GLU A 89 -5.45 -4.57 11.65
C GLU A 89 -5.72 -3.18 11.07
N PRO A 90 -6.17 -2.22 11.89
CA PRO A 90 -6.39 -0.85 11.45
C PRO A 90 -5.07 -0.11 11.19
N ASP A 91 -5.18 1.02 10.50
CA ASP A 91 -4.07 1.93 10.21
C ASP A 91 -2.85 1.25 9.57
N CYS A 92 -3.12 0.37 8.60
CA CYS A 92 -2.11 -0.29 7.80
C CYS A 92 -2.25 0.05 6.32
N PHE A 93 -1.10 0.17 5.64
CA PHE A 93 -1.03 0.03 4.20
C PHE A 93 -1.22 -1.44 3.84
N ILE A 94 -2.16 -1.75 2.97
CA ILE A 94 -2.46 -3.11 2.53
C ILE A 94 -2.35 -3.21 1.01
N VAL A 95 -1.85 -4.33 0.51
CA VAL A 95 -1.65 -4.56 -0.92
C VAL A 95 -2.04 -5.97 -1.32
N ASN A 96 -2.72 -6.14 -2.44
CA ASN A 96 -2.89 -7.45 -3.06
C ASN A 96 -1.66 -7.78 -3.90
N ILE A 97 -0.83 -8.72 -3.45
CA ILE A 97 0.44 -9.02 -4.10
C ILE A 97 0.27 -9.54 -5.54
N VAL A 98 -0.86 -10.12 -5.89
CA VAL A 98 -1.14 -10.66 -7.24
C VAL A 98 -1.51 -9.54 -8.23
N PHE A 99 -2.07 -8.43 -7.72
CA PHE A 99 -2.51 -7.29 -8.52
C PHE A 99 -1.86 -5.97 -8.08
N ALA A 100 -0.73 -6.03 -7.40
CA ALA A 100 0.01 -4.83 -6.97
C ALA A 100 0.43 -3.97 -8.17
N TRP A 101 0.83 -4.58 -9.27
CA TRP A 101 1.17 -3.93 -10.52
C TRP A 101 -0.01 -3.20 -11.18
N GLU A 102 -1.25 -3.54 -10.84
CA GLU A 102 -2.48 -2.80 -11.16
C GLU A 102 -2.90 -1.84 -10.04
N GLN A 103 -2.00 -1.54 -9.09
CA GLN A 103 -2.29 -0.66 -7.95
C GLN A 103 -3.45 -1.15 -7.08
N ALA A 104 -3.55 -2.47 -6.86
CA ALA A 104 -4.47 -3.03 -5.87
C ALA A 104 -3.91 -2.80 -4.47
N ILE A 105 -4.06 -1.58 -3.98
CA ILE A 105 -3.57 -1.06 -2.71
C ILE A 105 -4.68 -0.35 -1.95
N GLY A 106 -4.54 -0.24 -0.64
CA GLY A 106 -5.49 0.47 0.22
C GLY A 106 -4.93 0.80 1.59
N LYS A 107 -5.75 1.48 2.38
CA LYS A 107 -5.57 1.72 3.80
C LYS A 107 -6.66 0.97 4.55
N THR A 108 -6.28 0.27 5.60
CA THR A 108 -7.22 -0.30 6.55
C THR A 108 -7.58 0.73 7.62
N THR A 109 -8.79 0.62 8.14
CA THR A 109 -9.33 1.51 9.18
C THR A 109 -9.98 0.67 10.29
N GLN A 110 -10.60 1.32 11.26
CA GLN A 110 -11.38 0.63 12.29
C GLN A 110 -12.59 -0.14 11.71
N SER A 111 -13.05 0.22 10.51
CA SER A 111 -14.20 -0.45 9.87
C SER A 111 -13.90 -1.90 9.48
N GLU A 112 -12.64 -2.26 9.27
CA GLU A 112 -12.21 -3.59 8.88
C GLU A 112 -11.79 -4.47 10.07
N VAL A 113 -11.79 -3.93 11.30
CA VAL A 113 -11.48 -4.73 12.51
C VAL A 113 -12.53 -5.82 12.70
N GLY A 114 -12.08 -7.06 12.91
CA GLY A 114 -12.95 -8.24 12.96
C GLY A 114 -13.24 -8.89 11.60
N MET A 115 -12.76 -8.27 10.50
CA MET A 115 -12.77 -8.90 9.18
C MET A 115 -11.45 -9.63 8.92
N ILE A 116 -11.45 -10.48 7.91
CA ILE A 116 -10.29 -11.28 7.53
C ILE A 116 -9.84 -10.99 6.10
N GLY A 117 -8.54 -11.14 5.88
CA GLY A 117 -7.91 -11.05 4.57
C GLY A 117 -7.14 -12.32 4.20
N SER A 118 -6.97 -12.56 2.90
CA SER A 118 -6.12 -13.63 2.39
C SER A 118 -4.64 -13.39 2.72
N HIS A 119 -3.84 -14.46 2.81
CA HIS A 119 -2.36 -14.38 2.87
C HIS A 119 -1.75 -13.56 1.71
N ARG A 120 -2.51 -13.31 0.64
CA ARG A 120 -2.12 -12.47 -0.49
C ARG A 120 -2.28 -10.97 -0.24
N PHE A 121 -2.75 -10.59 0.95
CA PHE A 121 -2.99 -9.20 1.35
C PHE A 121 -2.12 -8.81 2.54
N PRO A 122 -0.76 -8.78 2.39
CA PRO A 122 0.10 -8.34 3.48
C PRO A 122 -0.23 -6.92 3.89
N MET A 123 -0.20 -6.70 5.21
CA MET A 123 -0.41 -5.41 5.86
C MET A 123 0.91 -4.86 6.37
N TYR A 124 1.08 -3.56 6.25
CA TYR A 124 2.27 -2.84 6.71
C TYR A 124 1.85 -1.61 7.52
N ARG A 125 2.36 -1.52 8.73
CA ARG A 125 2.13 -0.36 9.61
C ARG A 125 3.32 0.60 9.51
N PRO A 126 3.07 1.93 9.46
CA PRO A 126 4.14 2.93 9.56
C PRO A 126 4.93 2.78 10.87
N VAL A 127 6.22 3.02 10.80
CA VAL A 127 7.14 3.00 11.94
C VAL A 127 7.73 4.40 12.13
N ASN A 128 7.70 4.89 13.36
CA ASN A 128 8.34 6.16 13.77
C ASN A 128 7.88 7.39 12.97
N ASP A 129 6.61 7.46 12.58
CA ASP A 129 6.00 8.59 11.85
C ASP A 129 6.76 9.03 10.58
N ARG A 130 7.61 8.13 10.04
CA ARG A 130 8.43 8.42 8.85
C ARG A 130 7.65 8.47 7.55
N VAL A 131 6.46 7.92 7.53
CA VAL A 131 5.60 7.88 6.35
C VAL A 131 4.12 7.91 6.74
N ASP A 132 3.34 8.71 6.01
CA ASP A 132 1.87 8.68 6.07
C ASP A 132 1.31 7.69 5.05
N ILE A 133 0.31 6.89 5.45
CA ILE A 133 -0.29 5.87 4.57
C ILE A 133 -1.03 6.50 3.40
N ASN A 134 -1.70 7.65 3.60
CA ASN A 134 -2.40 8.32 2.50
C ASN A 134 -1.39 8.83 1.47
N TYR A 135 -0.23 9.35 1.94
CA TYR A 135 0.87 9.70 1.05
C TYR A 135 1.32 8.48 0.22
N LEU A 136 1.51 7.32 0.86
CA LEU A 136 1.91 6.09 0.15
C LEU A 136 0.90 5.71 -0.93
N ILE A 137 -0.40 5.76 -0.61
CA ILE A 137 -1.45 5.45 -1.59
C ILE A 137 -1.36 6.41 -2.78
N TYR A 138 -1.34 7.72 -2.55
CA TYR A 138 -1.22 8.70 -3.64
C TYR A 138 0.08 8.54 -4.42
N TYR A 139 1.20 8.28 -3.74
CA TYR A 139 2.49 8.06 -4.38
C TYR A 139 2.45 6.85 -5.33
N PHE A 140 1.90 5.71 -4.89
CA PHE A 140 1.80 4.52 -5.72
C PHE A 140 0.78 4.64 -6.86
N LEU A 141 -0.10 5.64 -6.85
CA LEU A 141 -0.96 5.97 -7.98
C LEU A 141 -0.26 6.85 -9.03
N THR A 142 0.89 7.45 -8.71
CA THR A 142 1.70 8.16 -9.70
C THR A 142 2.40 7.19 -10.63
N LYS A 143 2.80 7.67 -11.84
CA LYS A 143 3.60 6.87 -12.78
C LYS A 143 4.87 6.30 -12.14
N ARG A 144 5.53 7.07 -11.26
CA ARG A 144 6.72 6.62 -10.56
C ARG A 144 6.43 5.50 -9.57
N GLY A 145 5.39 5.66 -8.76
CA GLY A 145 4.95 4.63 -7.81
C GLY A 145 4.51 3.37 -8.52
N THR A 146 3.76 3.49 -9.63
CA THR A 146 3.36 2.36 -10.47
C THR A 146 4.58 1.59 -10.99
N ASN A 147 5.59 2.30 -11.51
CA ASN A 147 6.82 1.66 -11.97
C ASN A 147 7.55 0.88 -10.85
N ILE A 148 7.49 1.36 -9.61
CA ILE A 148 8.05 0.64 -8.45
C ILE A 148 7.28 -0.66 -8.19
N LEU A 149 5.95 -0.61 -8.18
CA LEU A 149 5.10 -1.79 -8.01
C LEU A 149 5.32 -2.82 -9.13
N GLU A 150 5.41 -2.37 -10.38
CA GLU A 150 5.72 -3.22 -11.53
C GLU A 150 7.10 -3.86 -11.42
N ALA A 151 8.15 -3.08 -11.12
CA ALA A 151 9.52 -3.57 -10.96
C ALA A 151 9.66 -4.56 -9.80
N ALA A 152 8.85 -4.39 -8.74
CA ALA A 152 8.78 -5.31 -7.62
C ALA A 152 7.92 -6.53 -7.89
N SER A 153 7.16 -6.56 -8.99
CA SER A 153 6.26 -7.66 -9.39
C SER A 153 6.81 -8.42 -10.60
N PRO A 154 7.91 -9.19 -10.47
CA PRO A 154 8.46 -9.95 -11.57
C PRO A 154 7.48 -11.05 -12.02
N GLY A 155 7.50 -11.36 -13.31
CA GLY A 155 6.70 -12.43 -13.91
C GLY A 155 6.49 -12.20 -15.39
N GLY A 156 5.98 -13.24 -16.07
CA GLY A 156 5.61 -13.17 -17.47
C GLY A 156 4.40 -12.27 -17.72
N ALA A 157 3.90 -12.28 -18.95
CA ALA A 157 2.70 -11.51 -19.31
C ALA A 157 1.46 -11.92 -18.51
N GLY A 158 0.59 -10.98 -18.21
CA GLY A 158 -0.71 -11.19 -17.60
C GLY A 158 -0.66 -11.50 -16.10
N ARG A 159 -1.53 -12.40 -15.64
CA ARG A 159 -1.83 -12.69 -14.22
C ARG A 159 -0.72 -13.41 -13.43
N ASN A 160 0.42 -13.67 -14.06
CA ASN A 160 1.54 -14.37 -13.41
C ASN A 160 2.52 -13.42 -12.71
N LYS A 161 2.23 -12.13 -12.64
CA LYS A 161 3.02 -11.15 -11.89
C LYS A 161 2.63 -11.21 -10.41
N THR A 162 3.62 -11.37 -9.55
CA THR A 162 3.40 -11.35 -8.09
C THR A 162 4.42 -10.43 -7.44
N LEU A 163 3.94 -9.54 -6.57
CA LEU A 163 4.80 -8.62 -5.82
C LEU A 163 5.76 -9.39 -4.93
N GLY A 164 7.05 -9.27 -5.21
CA GLY A 164 8.10 -9.73 -4.32
C GLY A 164 8.24 -8.77 -3.14
N GLN A 165 7.72 -9.16 -1.97
CA GLN A 165 7.66 -8.29 -0.80
C GLN A 165 9.03 -7.72 -0.40
N ASN A 166 10.09 -8.53 -0.48
CA ASN A 166 11.46 -8.06 -0.21
C ASN A 166 11.95 -7.01 -1.22
N ARG A 167 11.56 -7.13 -2.50
CA ARG A 167 11.89 -6.12 -3.52
C ARG A 167 11.11 -4.84 -3.27
N PHE A 168 9.83 -4.95 -2.96
CA PHE A 168 8.98 -3.83 -2.59
C PHE A 168 9.57 -3.06 -1.41
N LEU A 169 9.93 -3.74 -0.32
CA LEU A 169 10.49 -3.13 0.88
C LEU A 169 11.88 -2.49 0.66
N LYS A 170 12.62 -2.89 -0.35
CA LYS A 170 13.90 -2.24 -0.75
C LYS A 170 13.71 -1.02 -1.65
N SER A 171 12.50 -0.74 -2.10
CA SER A 171 12.23 0.45 -2.91
C SER A 171 12.38 1.72 -2.10
N LYS A 172 12.84 2.78 -2.78
CA LYS A 172 13.01 4.12 -2.19
C LYS A 172 11.81 5.00 -2.55
N ILE A 173 11.34 5.68 -1.56
CA ILE A 173 10.26 6.67 -1.68
C ILE A 173 10.67 7.99 -1.09
#